data_ee5e8f85229f7d8630284b251147f795
#
_entry.id   ee5e8f85229f7d8630284b251147f795
#
_cell.length_a   1.000
_cell.length_b   1.000
_cell.length_c   1.000
_cell.angle_alpha   90.00
_cell.angle_beta   90.00
_cell.angle_gamma   90.00
#
_symmetry.space_group_name_H-M   'P 1'
#
loop_
_entity.id
_entity.type
_entity.pdbx_description
1 polymer ?
#
loop_
_entity_poly.entity_id
_entity_poly.type
_entity_poly.pdbx_seq_one_letter_code
_entity_poly.pdbx_strand_id
1 'polypeptide(L)'
;IFSVAPLFFTFDNKNLFVASNRGRDKTAIFEFDVNESKEGKLIYEHDEVDVSGLMYSKKRKVLTGVNYTVAKRDVEFFDSWRESIQEKLEKKLPGYEVGITSFSKDETKAVVVTYSDKSRGTYYYYDVENDKLTELGEISPWLNEDHMAEMKPIKYKSRDGLTIHGYLTLPKGSDGKNLPVVVNPHGGPWARDTWGYKPEIQFLANRGYAVFQMN
;
A
#
# COMPACT_ATOMS: atom_id res chain seq x y z
N ILE A 1 -6.05 20.32 6.61
CA ILE A 1 -6.61 20.02 7.94
C ILE A 1 -5.55 19.27 8.73
N PHE A 2 -5.15 19.83 9.88
CA PHE A 2 -4.26 19.13 10.79
C PHE A 2 -5.06 18.16 11.64
N SER A 3 -4.56 16.94 11.78
CA SER A 3 -5.22 15.90 12.54
C SER A 3 -4.24 15.09 13.37
N VAL A 4 -4.71 14.61 14.49
CA VAL A 4 -4.04 13.59 15.30
C VAL A 4 -5.01 12.42 15.39
N ALA A 5 -4.65 11.29 14.82
CA ALA A 5 -5.46 10.08 14.81
C ALA A 5 -4.84 9.02 15.72
N PRO A 6 -5.51 8.60 16.81
CA PRO A 6 -5.01 7.52 17.66
C PRO A 6 -5.03 6.20 16.90
N LEU A 7 -3.97 5.41 17.02
CA LEU A 7 -3.83 4.09 16.41
C LEU A 7 -4.10 2.99 17.45
N PHE A 8 -3.23 2.88 18.45
CA PHE A 8 -3.37 1.93 19.55
C PHE A 8 -2.47 2.33 20.72
N PHE A 9 -2.71 1.73 21.90
CA PHE A 9 -1.88 1.97 23.10
C PHE A 9 -0.49 1.36 22.93
N THR A 10 0.51 2.01 23.57
CA THR A 10 1.82 1.39 23.76
C THR A 10 1.69 0.07 24.52
N PHE A 11 2.68 -0.81 24.38
CA PHE A 11 2.59 -2.18 24.94
C PHE A 11 2.56 -2.21 26.49
N ASP A 12 2.89 -1.11 27.14
CA ASP A 12 2.76 -0.92 28.59
C ASP A 12 1.46 -0.21 28.99
N ASN A 13 0.61 0.15 28.01
CA ASN A 13 -0.64 0.88 28.15
C ASN A 13 -0.53 2.29 28.78
N LYS A 14 0.63 2.94 28.72
CA LYS A 14 0.80 4.28 29.29
C LYS A 14 0.53 5.39 28.29
N ASN A 15 0.95 5.22 27.06
CA ASN A 15 0.87 6.18 25.97
C ASN A 15 0.09 5.63 24.78
N LEU A 16 -0.05 6.42 23.71
CA LEU A 16 -0.66 6.04 22.45
C LEU A 16 0.36 6.14 21.32
N PHE A 17 0.27 5.26 20.33
CA PHE A 17 0.79 5.56 19.01
C PHE A 17 -0.26 6.33 18.23
N VAL A 18 0.16 7.39 17.57
CA VAL A 18 -0.71 8.27 16.80
C VAL A 18 -0.14 8.52 15.40
N ALA A 19 -1.03 8.70 14.43
CA ALA A 19 -0.69 9.31 13.16
C ALA A 19 -1.03 10.79 13.23
N SER A 20 -0.09 11.67 12.94
CA SER A 20 -0.27 13.11 13.06
C SER A 20 0.42 13.89 11.95
N ASN A 21 -0.27 14.91 11.44
CA ASN A 21 0.31 15.94 10.58
C ASN A 21 0.30 17.33 11.25
N ARG A 22 0.22 17.39 12.58
CA ARG A 22 0.19 18.64 13.32
C ARG A 22 1.49 19.43 13.14
N GLY A 23 1.39 20.65 12.62
CA GLY A 23 2.54 21.50 12.36
C GLY A 23 3.45 21.05 11.23
N ARG A 24 3.01 20.11 10.39
CA ARG A 24 3.76 19.57 9.25
C ARG A 24 2.85 19.32 8.05
N ASP A 25 3.43 19.17 6.88
CA ASP A 25 2.71 18.89 5.64
C ASP A 25 2.22 17.42 5.60
N LYS A 26 3.07 16.49 6.00
CA LYS A 26 2.81 15.05 5.87
C LYS A 26 2.56 14.38 7.22
N THR A 27 1.73 13.35 7.18
CA THR A 27 1.43 12.51 8.35
C THR A 27 2.65 11.67 8.71
N ALA A 28 3.04 11.72 9.99
CA ALA A 28 4.08 10.90 10.58
C ALA A 28 3.53 10.12 11.78
N ILE A 29 4.27 9.13 12.26
CA ILE A 29 3.88 8.31 13.41
C ILE A 29 4.67 8.76 14.64
N PHE A 30 3.93 9.00 15.73
CA PHE A 30 4.49 9.39 17.03
C PHE A 30 4.00 8.48 18.15
N GLU A 31 4.80 8.42 19.20
CA GLU A 31 4.31 8.11 20.53
C GLU A 31 3.74 9.38 21.13
N PHE A 32 2.49 9.35 21.61
CA PHE A 32 1.78 10.48 22.19
C PHE A 32 1.69 10.30 23.69
N ASP A 33 2.23 11.27 24.43
CA ASP A 33 2.13 11.30 25.89
C ASP A 33 0.71 11.70 26.30
N VAL A 34 -0.01 10.76 26.90
CA VAL A 34 -1.40 10.96 27.31
C VAL A 34 -1.52 11.94 28.48
N ASN A 35 -0.54 11.94 29.40
CA ASN A 35 -0.57 12.81 30.59
C ASN A 35 -0.30 14.26 30.22
N GLU A 36 0.68 14.50 29.35
CA GLU A 36 1.05 15.84 28.91
C GLU A 36 0.25 16.31 27.68
N SER A 37 -0.60 15.43 27.11
CA SER A 37 -1.41 15.68 25.91
C SER A 37 -0.60 16.23 24.73
N LYS A 38 0.61 15.69 24.50
CA LYS A 38 1.51 16.14 23.44
C LYS A 38 2.17 14.99 22.67
N GLU A 39 2.60 15.29 21.45
CA GLU A 39 3.48 14.42 20.68
C GLU A 39 4.83 14.28 21.41
N GLY A 40 5.26 13.04 21.61
CA GLY A 40 6.53 12.70 22.20
C GLY A 40 7.53 12.21 21.14
N LYS A 41 7.96 10.96 21.25
CA LYS A 41 8.97 10.37 20.36
C LYS A 41 8.42 10.19 18.94
N LEU A 42 9.13 10.73 17.94
CA LEU A 42 8.91 10.39 16.53
C LEU A 42 9.29 8.91 16.32
N ILE A 43 8.37 8.13 15.74
CA ILE A 43 8.60 6.74 15.37
C ILE A 43 9.08 6.66 13.92
N TYR A 44 8.35 7.31 13.00
CA TYR A 44 8.72 7.36 11.61
C TYR A 44 8.02 8.51 10.88
N GLU A 45 8.73 9.12 9.93
CA GLU A 45 8.20 10.05 8.92
C GLU A 45 8.80 9.73 7.56
N HIS A 46 8.12 10.11 6.48
CA HIS A 46 8.60 9.95 5.12
C HIS A 46 8.69 11.30 4.41
N ASP A 47 9.76 11.52 3.64
CA ASP A 47 10.05 12.83 3.03
C ASP A 47 9.05 13.23 1.93
N GLU A 48 8.51 12.26 1.18
CA GLU A 48 7.67 12.54 0.02
C GLU A 48 6.16 12.34 0.28
N VAL A 49 5.75 11.46 1.20
CA VAL A 49 4.34 11.03 1.34
C VAL A 49 3.91 10.86 2.80
N ASP A 50 2.59 10.80 3.02
CA ASP A 50 2.01 10.42 4.29
C ASP A 50 2.34 8.97 4.66
N VAL A 51 2.63 8.73 5.93
CA VAL A 51 2.70 7.39 6.50
C VAL A 51 1.27 6.90 6.74
N SER A 52 0.91 5.76 6.16
CA SER A 52 -0.48 5.29 6.12
C SER A 52 -0.84 4.28 7.21
N GLY A 53 0.14 3.70 7.91
CA GLY A 53 -0.15 2.75 8.97
C GLY A 53 1.07 2.27 9.72
N LEU A 54 0.86 1.87 10.98
CA LEU A 54 1.86 1.31 11.87
C LEU A 54 1.56 -0.17 12.10
N MET A 55 2.55 -1.02 11.84
CA MET A 55 2.47 -2.47 12.01
C MET A 55 3.10 -2.90 13.34
N TYR A 56 2.55 -3.91 13.96
CA TYR A 56 3.05 -4.40 15.24
C TYR A 56 2.75 -5.88 15.47
N SER A 57 3.50 -6.49 16.39
CA SER A 57 3.25 -7.81 16.94
C SER A 57 2.72 -7.69 18.36
N LYS A 58 1.49 -8.18 18.61
CA LYS A 58 0.91 -8.26 19.94
C LYS A 58 1.62 -9.31 20.80
N LYS A 59 2.02 -10.44 20.20
CA LYS A 59 2.70 -11.55 20.87
C LYS A 59 4.06 -11.12 21.40
N ARG A 60 4.86 -10.50 20.53
CA ARG A 60 6.24 -10.09 20.83
C ARG A 60 6.35 -8.69 21.46
N LYS A 61 5.24 -7.92 21.45
CA LYS A 61 5.16 -6.53 21.96
C LYS A 61 6.20 -5.62 21.30
N VAL A 62 6.29 -5.67 19.97
CA VAL A 62 7.21 -4.84 19.19
C VAL A 62 6.49 -4.20 18.00
N LEU A 63 6.94 -3.02 17.60
CA LEU A 63 6.59 -2.44 16.31
C LEU A 63 7.34 -3.19 15.21
N THR A 64 6.67 -3.55 14.15
CA THR A 64 7.25 -4.37 13.07
C THR A 64 7.51 -3.60 11.80
N GLY A 65 6.94 -2.41 11.64
CA GLY A 65 7.18 -1.55 10.50
C GLY A 65 6.08 -0.52 10.29
N VAL A 66 6.21 0.25 9.23
CA VAL A 66 5.22 1.23 8.77
C VAL A 66 4.93 1.05 7.29
N ASN A 67 3.69 1.38 6.90
CA ASN A 67 3.28 1.38 5.50
C ASN A 67 3.20 2.81 4.97
N TYR A 68 3.60 2.99 3.74
CA TYR A 68 3.41 4.23 2.98
C TYR A 68 3.22 3.92 1.48
N THR A 69 2.89 4.92 0.69
CA THR A 69 2.69 4.73 -0.76
C THR A 69 3.32 5.89 -1.51
N VAL A 70 4.41 5.64 -2.22
CA VAL A 70 4.97 6.57 -3.20
C VAL A 70 4.35 6.28 -4.57
N ALA A 71 4.90 5.38 -5.33
CA ALA A 71 4.32 4.89 -6.58
C ALA A 71 3.46 3.64 -6.36
N LYS A 72 3.98 2.68 -5.59
CA LYS A 72 3.30 1.51 -5.07
C LYS A 72 3.32 1.53 -3.55
N ARG A 73 2.55 0.66 -2.95
CA ARG A 73 2.63 0.45 -1.49
C ARG A 73 4.01 -0.08 -1.14
N ASP A 74 4.56 0.45 -0.06
CA ASP A 74 5.86 0.05 0.44
C ASP A 74 5.84 -0.05 1.97
N VAL A 75 6.86 -0.69 2.55
CA VAL A 75 6.98 -0.96 3.98
C VAL A 75 8.40 -0.68 4.43
N GLU A 76 8.54 0.18 5.44
CA GLU A 76 9.79 0.26 6.21
C GLU A 76 9.69 -0.71 7.39
N PHE A 77 10.56 -1.72 7.43
CA PHE A 77 10.56 -2.73 8.49
C PHE A 77 11.43 -2.30 9.67
N PHE A 78 10.89 -2.46 10.87
CA PHE A 78 11.60 -2.25 12.14
C PHE A 78 12.02 -3.58 12.80
N ASP A 79 11.55 -4.69 12.25
CA ASP A 79 11.66 -6.04 12.80
C ASP A 79 12.14 -7.01 11.74
N SER A 80 13.36 -7.51 11.90
CA SER A 80 14.01 -8.39 10.92
C SER A 80 13.29 -9.73 10.71
N TRP A 81 12.57 -10.24 11.72
CA TRP A 81 11.75 -11.43 11.56
C TRP A 81 10.58 -11.17 10.60
N ARG A 82 9.89 -10.03 10.78
CA ARG A 82 8.78 -9.65 9.90
C ARG A 82 9.25 -9.39 8.47
N GLU A 83 10.40 -8.73 8.32
CA GLU A 83 11.05 -8.49 7.03
C GLU A 83 11.43 -9.80 6.34
N SER A 84 12.07 -10.74 7.06
CA SER A 84 12.46 -12.04 6.50
C SER A 84 11.27 -12.86 5.99
N ILE A 85 10.11 -12.77 6.64
CA ILE A 85 8.88 -13.42 6.16
C ILE A 85 8.41 -12.78 4.85
N GLN A 86 8.45 -11.45 4.76
CA GLN A 86 8.07 -10.74 3.54
C GLN A 86 8.95 -11.16 2.35
N GLU A 87 10.28 -11.15 2.54
CA GLU A 87 11.22 -11.57 1.52
C GLU A 87 11.02 -13.02 1.04
N LYS A 88 10.74 -13.95 1.98
CA LYS A 88 10.45 -15.35 1.63
C LYS A 88 9.20 -15.47 0.76
N LEU A 89 8.15 -14.74 1.11
CA LEU A 89 6.90 -14.76 0.38
C LEU A 89 7.07 -14.13 -1.02
N GLU A 90 7.76 -13.01 -1.13
CA GLU A 90 8.04 -12.36 -2.42
C GLU A 90 8.88 -13.27 -3.35
N LYS A 91 9.85 -14.00 -2.81
CA LYS A 91 10.62 -15.00 -3.57
C LYS A 91 9.74 -16.17 -4.06
N LYS A 92 8.71 -16.54 -3.30
CA LYS A 92 7.77 -17.62 -3.69
C LYS A 92 6.70 -17.17 -4.68
N LEU A 93 6.40 -15.88 -4.72
CA LEU A 93 5.29 -15.28 -5.49
C LEU A 93 5.81 -14.16 -6.44
N PRO A 94 6.76 -14.50 -7.34
CA PRO A 94 7.37 -13.51 -8.21
C PRO A 94 6.36 -12.88 -9.17
N GLY A 95 6.54 -11.59 -9.46
CA GLY A 95 5.69 -10.84 -10.38
C GLY A 95 4.44 -10.20 -9.75
N TYR A 96 4.21 -10.43 -8.47
CA TYR A 96 3.09 -9.84 -7.73
C TYR A 96 3.58 -9.01 -6.53
N GLU A 97 2.78 -8.02 -6.14
CA GLU A 97 2.86 -7.43 -4.82
C GLU A 97 2.30 -8.44 -3.80
N VAL A 98 2.95 -8.56 -2.67
CA VAL A 98 2.60 -9.54 -1.64
C VAL A 98 2.22 -8.84 -0.34
N GLY A 99 0.99 -9.06 0.11
CA GLY A 99 0.49 -8.53 1.36
C GLY A 99 0.19 -9.64 2.37
N ILE A 100 0.60 -9.47 3.62
CA ILE A 100 0.12 -10.31 4.72
C ILE A 100 -1.09 -9.61 5.33
N THR A 101 -2.26 -10.24 5.24
CA THR A 101 -3.52 -9.67 5.74
C THR A 101 -3.73 -9.90 7.23
N SER A 102 -3.25 -11.03 7.75
CA SER A 102 -3.34 -11.37 9.17
C SER A 102 -2.34 -12.45 9.55
N PHE A 103 -2.00 -12.47 10.84
CA PHE A 103 -1.32 -13.59 11.49
C PHE A 103 -2.25 -14.26 12.52
N SER A 104 -2.01 -15.55 12.79
CA SER A 104 -2.55 -16.21 13.98
C SER A 104 -1.99 -15.58 15.27
N LYS A 105 -2.66 -15.81 16.41
CA LYS A 105 -2.23 -15.23 17.69
C LYS A 105 -0.80 -15.62 18.10
N ASP A 106 -0.37 -16.80 17.70
CA ASP A 106 0.98 -17.35 17.94
C ASP A 106 1.97 -17.00 16.83
N GLU A 107 1.53 -16.28 15.80
CA GLU A 107 2.33 -15.86 14.63
C GLU A 107 2.96 -17.02 13.86
N THR A 108 2.45 -18.25 14.01
CA THR A 108 2.93 -19.43 13.28
C THR A 108 2.23 -19.60 11.93
N LYS A 109 1.14 -18.88 11.70
CA LYS A 109 0.31 -18.96 10.49
C LYS A 109 -0.05 -17.57 10.01
N ALA A 110 -0.17 -17.41 8.69
CA ALA A 110 -0.60 -16.16 8.09
C ALA A 110 -1.56 -16.39 6.92
N VAL A 111 -2.39 -15.39 6.67
CA VAL A 111 -3.13 -15.25 5.42
C VAL A 111 -2.39 -14.23 4.58
N VAL A 112 -2.05 -14.64 3.37
CA VAL A 112 -1.29 -13.85 2.40
C VAL A 112 -2.18 -13.58 1.20
N VAL A 113 -2.05 -12.41 0.61
CA VAL A 113 -2.71 -12.05 -0.65
C VAL A 113 -1.69 -11.52 -1.63
N THR A 114 -1.76 -11.98 -2.87
CA THR A 114 -1.06 -11.34 -3.99
C THR A 114 -1.98 -10.35 -4.69
N TYR A 115 -1.40 -9.40 -5.42
CA TYR A 115 -2.14 -8.54 -6.35
C TYR A 115 -1.18 -7.90 -7.36
N SER A 116 -1.71 -7.41 -8.47
CA SER A 116 -0.97 -6.60 -9.44
C SER A 116 -1.90 -5.57 -10.09
N ASP A 117 -1.40 -4.83 -11.05
CA ASP A 117 -2.22 -3.97 -11.90
C ASP A 117 -3.09 -4.74 -12.90
N LYS A 118 -2.79 -6.02 -13.11
CA LYS A 118 -3.49 -6.93 -14.04
C LYS A 118 -4.34 -7.97 -13.33
N SER A 119 -4.09 -8.21 -12.04
CA SER A 119 -4.74 -9.25 -11.25
C SER A 119 -5.30 -8.69 -9.97
N ARG A 120 -6.52 -9.15 -9.60
CA ARG A 120 -7.06 -8.91 -8.27
C ARG A 120 -6.37 -9.75 -7.20
N GLY A 121 -5.66 -10.79 -7.64
CA GLY A 121 -4.80 -11.63 -6.83
C GLY A 121 -5.42 -12.92 -6.33
N THR A 122 -4.64 -13.58 -5.52
CA THR A 122 -4.91 -14.92 -4.96
C THR A 122 -4.64 -14.89 -3.47
N TYR A 123 -5.49 -15.56 -2.69
CA TYR A 123 -5.27 -15.77 -1.28
C TYR A 123 -4.51 -17.06 -1.03
N TYR A 124 -3.60 -17.01 -0.05
CA TYR A 124 -2.80 -18.14 0.40
C TYR A 124 -2.85 -18.28 1.91
N TYR A 125 -2.79 -19.50 2.38
CA TYR A 125 -2.41 -19.86 3.72
C TYR A 125 -0.90 -20.08 3.78
N TYR A 126 -0.23 -19.45 4.73
CA TYR A 126 1.20 -19.60 4.94
C TYR A 126 1.49 -20.18 6.34
N ASP A 127 2.10 -21.35 6.36
CA ASP A 127 2.68 -21.98 7.55
C ASP A 127 4.09 -21.43 7.72
N VAL A 128 4.27 -20.55 8.71
CA VAL A 128 5.52 -19.80 8.93
C VAL A 128 6.65 -20.73 9.42
N GLU A 129 6.31 -21.73 10.25
CA GLU A 129 7.29 -22.64 10.82
C GLU A 129 7.87 -23.60 9.79
N ASN A 130 7.02 -24.12 8.91
CA ASN A 130 7.40 -25.06 7.87
C ASN A 130 7.73 -24.38 6.53
N ASP A 131 7.65 -23.06 6.46
CA ASP A 131 7.82 -22.26 5.25
C ASP A 131 6.97 -22.77 4.06
N LYS A 132 5.74 -23.20 4.35
CA LYS A 132 4.84 -23.81 3.39
C LYS A 132 3.71 -22.86 3.01
N LEU A 133 3.62 -22.56 1.71
CA LEU A 133 2.55 -21.77 1.13
C LEU A 133 1.52 -22.71 0.48
N THR A 134 0.24 -22.47 0.74
CA THR A 134 -0.87 -23.26 0.19
C THR A 134 -1.90 -22.27 -0.39
N GLU A 135 -2.22 -22.41 -1.64
CA GLU A 135 -3.25 -21.60 -2.29
C GLU A 135 -4.62 -21.89 -1.71
N LEU A 136 -5.37 -20.83 -1.42
CA LEU A 136 -6.76 -20.90 -0.97
C LEU A 136 -7.74 -20.62 -2.11
N GLY A 137 -7.36 -19.76 -3.03
CA GLY A 137 -8.13 -19.46 -4.22
C GLY A 137 -7.90 -18.07 -4.78
N GLU A 138 -8.16 -17.94 -6.07
CA GLU A 138 -8.12 -16.67 -6.77
C GLU A 138 -9.35 -15.81 -6.48
N ILE A 139 -9.15 -14.49 -6.40
CA ILE A 139 -10.26 -13.55 -6.17
C ILE A 139 -11.16 -13.44 -7.40
N SER A 140 -10.59 -13.59 -8.60
CA SER A 140 -11.32 -13.46 -9.87
C SER A 140 -10.78 -14.41 -10.95
N PRO A 141 -11.00 -15.73 -10.82
CA PRO A 141 -10.42 -16.74 -11.73
C PRO A 141 -10.93 -16.63 -13.17
N TRP A 142 -12.00 -15.86 -13.41
CA TRP A 142 -12.54 -15.60 -14.76
C TRP A 142 -11.83 -14.46 -15.50
N LEU A 143 -10.93 -13.71 -14.84
CA LEU A 143 -10.15 -12.64 -15.45
C LEU A 143 -8.82 -13.19 -15.95
N ASN A 144 -8.55 -13.02 -17.23
CA ASN A 144 -7.27 -13.39 -17.82
C ASN A 144 -6.33 -12.17 -17.78
N GLU A 145 -5.24 -12.26 -17.03
CA GLU A 145 -4.21 -11.22 -16.90
C GLU A 145 -3.56 -10.84 -18.24
N ASP A 146 -3.49 -11.80 -19.18
CA ASP A 146 -2.99 -11.55 -20.53
C ASP A 146 -3.84 -10.58 -21.35
N HIS A 147 -5.06 -10.32 -20.92
CA HIS A 147 -5.92 -9.34 -21.58
C HIS A 147 -5.85 -7.97 -20.92
N MET A 148 -5.15 -7.84 -19.80
CA MET A 148 -5.12 -6.61 -19.00
C MET A 148 -3.99 -5.67 -19.44
N ALA A 149 -4.23 -4.39 -19.27
CA ALA A 149 -3.29 -3.31 -19.52
C ALA A 149 -2.39 -3.07 -18.32
N GLU A 150 -1.15 -2.62 -18.56
CA GLU A 150 -0.22 -2.24 -17.53
C GLU A 150 -0.54 -0.82 -17.01
N MET A 151 -0.53 -0.63 -15.68
CA MET A 151 -0.65 0.67 -15.02
C MET A 151 0.74 1.19 -14.65
N LYS A 152 1.19 2.24 -15.34
CA LYS A 152 2.52 2.83 -15.12
C LYS A 152 2.45 4.01 -14.17
N PRO A 153 3.19 3.99 -13.04
CA PRO A 153 3.40 5.20 -12.25
C PRO A 153 4.11 6.27 -13.07
N ILE A 154 3.64 7.50 -12.99
CA ILE A 154 4.24 8.66 -13.67
C ILE A 154 4.37 9.84 -12.71
N LYS A 155 5.26 10.77 -13.05
CA LYS A 155 5.41 12.07 -12.38
C LYS A 155 5.44 13.16 -13.45
N TYR A 156 4.79 14.29 -13.20
CA TYR A 156 4.86 15.45 -14.07
C TYR A 156 4.86 16.75 -13.26
N LYS A 157 5.22 17.85 -13.90
CA LYS A 157 5.17 19.18 -13.28
C LYS A 157 3.85 19.87 -13.60
N SER A 158 3.16 20.33 -12.58
CA SER A 158 2.01 21.23 -12.72
C SER A 158 2.46 22.64 -13.09
N ARG A 159 1.51 23.52 -13.44
CA ARG A 159 1.80 24.90 -13.86
C ARG A 159 2.49 25.75 -12.78
N ASP A 160 2.26 25.44 -11.51
CA ASP A 160 2.89 26.08 -10.34
C ASP A 160 4.22 25.44 -9.92
N GLY A 161 4.68 24.43 -10.69
CA GLY A 161 5.97 23.76 -10.48
C GLY A 161 5.93 22.58 -9.51
N LEU A 162 4.78 22.26 -8.91
CA LEU A 162 4.65 21.09 -8.03
C LEU A 162 4.85 19.79 -8.83
N THR A 163 5.48 18.82 -8.20
CA THR A 163 5.57 17.46 -8.77
C THR A 163 4.30 16.70 -8.42
N ILE A 164 3.54 16.38 -9.47
CA ILE A 164 2.32 15.61 -9.34
C ILE A 164 2.62 14.14 -9.68
N HIS A 165 2.24 13.24 -8.80
CA HIS A 165 2.27 11.81 -9.03
C HIS A 165 0.98 11.36 -9.69
N GLY A 166 1.02 10.30 -10.47
CA GLY A 166 -0.17 9.74 -11.09
C GLY A 166 0.11 8.38 -11.69
N TYR A 167 -0.90 7.87 -12.38
CA TYR A 167 -0.80 6.60 -13.09
C TYR A 167 -1.32 6.77 -14.51
N LEU A 168 -0.62 6.15 -15.45
CA LEU A 168 -1.02 6.09 -16.86
C LEU A 168 -1.23 4.63 -17.25
N THR A 169 -2.42 4.33 -17.73
CA THR A 169 -2.76 3.02 -18.29
C THR A 169 -3.04 3.19 -19.78
N LEU A 170 -2.26 2.51 -20.61
CA LEU A 170 -2.42 2.51 -22.05
C LEU A 170 -3.09 1.22 -22.52
N PRO A 171 -3.86 1.23 -23.61
CA PRO A 171 -4.39 0.01 -24.20
C PRO A 171 -3.26 -0.99 -24.49
N LYS A 172 -3.48 -2.25 -24.15
CA LYS A 172 -2.50 -3.31 -24.41
C LYS A 172 -2.13 -3.38 -25.89
N GLY A 173 -0.82 -3.39 -26.17
CA GLY A 173 -0.29 -3.46 -27.53
C GLY A 173 -0.31 -2.15 -28.31
N SER A 174 -0.77 -1.03 -27.73
CA SER A 174 -0.70 0.28 -28.36
C SER A 174 0.71 0.88 -28.30
N ASP A 175 1.02 1.74 -29.27
CA ASP A 175 2.26 2.54 -29.27
C ASP A 175 2.14 3.82 -28.43
N GLY A 176 0.99 4.06 -27.80
CA GLY A 176 0.69 5.23 -26.97
C GLY A 176 0.44 6.52 -27.72
N LYS A 177 0.33 6.50 -29.05
CA LYS A 177 0.15 7.69 -29.88
C LYS A 177 -1.28 7.83 -30.36
N ASN A 178 -1.73 9.09 -30.49
CA ASN A 178 -3.04 9.43 -31.04
C ASN A 178 -4.23 8.69 -30.41
N LEU A 179 -4.12 8.37 -29.12
CA LEU A 179 -5.18 7.70 -28.37
C LEU A 179 -6.15 8.74 -27.78
N PRO A 180 -7.44 8.43 -27.76
CA PRO A 180 -8.35 9.18 -26.91
C PRO A 180 -7.98 8.97 -25.45
N VAL A 181 -7.99 10.05 -24.66
CA VAL A 181 -7.55 10.03 -23.24
C VAL A 181 -8.76 10.30 -22.34
N VAL A 182 -8.93 9.44 -21.35
CA VAL A 182 -9.82 9.69 -20.21
C VAL A 182 -8.97 10.18 -19.05
N VAL A 183 -9.24 11.41 -18.59
CA VAL A 183 -8.68 11.95 -17.35
C VAL A 183 -9.62 11.57 -16.22
N ASN A 184 -9.14 10.77 -15.28
CA ASN A 184 -9.91 10.20 -14.19
C ASN A 184 -9.37 10.68 -12.84
N PRO A 185 -9.80 11.85 -12.33
CA PRO A 185 -9.38 12.33 -11.02
C PRO A 185 -10.05 11.50 -9.91
N HIS A 186 -9.30 11.26 -8.83
CA HIS A 186 -9.86 10.60 -7.65
C HIS A 186 -10.92 11.48 -6.96
N GLY A 187 -11.81 10.84 -6.22
CA GLY A 187 -12.75 11.54 -5.33
C GLY A 187 -12.08 12.12 -4.10
N GLY A 188 -12.83 12.85 -3.29
CA GLY A 188 -12.27 13.37 -2.05
C GLY A 188 -12.81 14.73 -1.66
N PRO A 189 -11.97 15.78 -1.42
CA PRO A 189 -10.68 16.05 -2.07
C PRO A 189 -9.45 15.34 -1.48
N TRP A 190 -9.43 15.07 -0.18
CA TRP A 190 -8.27 14.44 0.46
C TRP A 190 -8.28 12.92 0.28
N ALA A 191 -7.93 12.48 -0.90
CA ALA A 191 -7.76 11.09 -1.28
C ALA A 191 -6.62 10.95 -2.29
N ARG A 192 -6.34 9.75 -2.70
CA ARG A 192 -5.42 9.45 -3.80
C ARG A 192 -5.80 8.16 -4.51
N ASP A 193 -5.43 8.06 -5.76
CA ASP A 193 -5.36 6.79 -6.45
C ASP A 193 -4.12 6.00 -6.03
N THR A 194 -4.23 4.68 -6.14
CA THR A 194 -3.16 3.73 -5.85
C THR A 194 -2.94 2.80 -7.01
N TRP A 195 -1.71 2.35 -7.18
CA TRP A 195 -1.39 1.32 -8.15
C TRP A 195 -2.09 0.00 -7.81
N GLY A 196 -2.55 -0.71 -8.84
CA GLY A 196 -3.18 -2.02 -8.71
C GLY A 196 -4.33 -2.20 -9.71
N TYR A 197 -4.96 -3.36 -9.68
CA TYR A 197 -6.09 -3.68 -10.54
C TYR A 197 -7.30 -2.78 -10.24
N LYS A 198 -7.74 -2.04 -11.24
CA LYS A 198 -8.93 -1.19 -11.19
C LYS A 198 -9.86 -1.59 -12.33
N PRO A 199 -11.04 -2.16 -12.05
CA PRO A 199 -11.94 -2.67 -13.11
C PRO A 199 -12.32 -1.61 -14.14
N GLU A 200 -12.62 -0.38 -13.68
CA GLU A 200 -12.98 0.74 -14.55
C GLU A 200 -11.84 1.13 -15.49
N ILE A 201 -10.62 1.21 -14.96
CA ILE A 201 -9.41 1.57 -15.73
C ILE A 201 -9.13 0.49 -16.79
N GLN A 202 -9.20 -0.79 -16.39
CA GLN A 202 -9.02 -1.92 -17.31
C GLN A 202 -10.12 -1.95 -18.39
N PHE A 203 -11.37 -1.64 -18.00
CA PHE A 203 -12.48 -1.56 -18.95
C PHE A 203 -12.24 -0.48 -20.01
N LEU A 204 -11.83 0.71 -19.63
CA LEU A 204 -11.55 1.81 -20.56
C LEU A 204 -10.34 1.49 -21.45
N ALA A 205 -9.24 0.99 -20.86
CA ALA A 205 -8.04 0.63 -21.60
C ALA A 205 -8.32 -0.49 -22.64
N ASN A 206 -9.12 -1.48 -22.28
CA ASN A 206 -9.52 -2.55 -23.20
C ASN A 206 -10.35 -2.05 -24.41
N ARG A 207 -10.95 -0.85 -24.29
CA ARG A 207 -11.72 -0.19 -25.36
C ARG A 207 -10.95 0.88 -26.13
N GLY A 208 -9.65 0.89 -25.97
CA GLY A 208 -8.76 1.76 -26.74
C GLY A 208 -8.51 3.13 -26.15
N TYR A 209 -8.92 3.41 -24.91
CA TYR A 209 -8.65 4.67 -24.23
C TYR A 209 -7.35 4.59 -23.44
N ALA A 210 -6.52 5.61 -23.56
CA ALA A 210 -5.53 5.88 -22.52
C ALA A 210 -6.23 6.44 -21.29
N VAL A 211 -5.86 5.99 -20.09
CA VAL A 211 -6.46 6.49 -18.85
C VAL A 211 -5.39 7.13 -17.98
N PHE A 212 -5.60 8.38 -17.64
CA PHE A 212 -4.70 9.16 -16.80
C PHE A 212 -5.36 9.47 -15.45
N GLN A 213 -4.74 8.98 -14.37
CA GLN A 213 -5.13 9.22 -12.99
C GLN A 213 -4.06 10.11 -12.34
N MET A 214 -4.46 11.21 -11.71
CA MET A 214 -3.56 12.13 -11.03
C MET A 214 -3.84 12.17 -9.53
N ASN A 215 -2.79 12.36 -8.73
CA ASN A 215 -2.85 12.51 -7.28
C ASN A 215 -2.50 13.93 -6.85
#